data_02512668d1cd7530ca655d97e29772b4
#
_entry.id   02512668d1cd7530ca655d97e29772b4
#
_cell.length_a   1.000
_cell.length_b   1.000
_cell.length_c   1.000
_cell.angle_alpha   90.00
_cell.angle_beta   90.00
_cell.angle_gamma   90.00
#
_symmetry.space_group_name_H-M   'P 1'
#
loop_
_entity.id
_entity.type
_entity.pdbx_description
1 polymer ?
#
loop_
_entity_poly.entity_id
_entity_poly.type
_entity_poly.pdbx_seq_one_letter_code
_entity_poly.pdbx_strand_id
1 'polypeptide(L)'
;MGGRDFDAEEVHLSERLIVAPQAGVFRAAVPGEGVTIHEHEVLGRIERTWESFTVTSPHTGTLMGLLATPGERVRKSQPLAWLRLPA
;
A
#
# COMPACT_ATOMS: atom_id res chain seq x y z
N MET A 1 -6.55 -28.48 -21.72
CA MET A 1 -6.48 -27.95 -21.45
C MET A 1 -6.41 -27.05 -21.38
N GLY A 2 -6.63 -26.98 -21.60
CA GLY A 2 -6.25 -26.13 -21.44
C GLY A 2 -6.56 -25.21 -20.97
N GLY A 3 -6.84 -24.88 -21.01
CA GLY A 3 -6.99 -23.85 -20.69
C GLY A 3 -6.91 -23.52 -19.66
N ARG A 4 -6.71 -23.81 -19.11
CA ARG A 4 -6.57 -23.50 -18.23
C ARG A 4 -5.89 -22.62 -17.83
N ASP A 5 -5.48 -22.23 -17.75
CA ASP A 5 -4.59 -21.42 -17.45
C ASP A 5 -4.99 -20.14 -17.10
N PHE A 6 -5.93 -19.69 -17.10
CA PHE A 6 -6.32 -18.48 -16.80
C PHE A 6 -6.49 -18.20 -15.41
N ASP A 7 -6.82 -19.07 -14.63
CA ASP A 7 -7.09 -18.85 -13.24
C ASP A 7 -5.88 -18.45 -12.49
N ALA A 8 -4.77 -19.02 -12.83
CA ALA A 8 -3.54 -18.70 -12.14
C ALA A 8 -3.15 -17.26 -12.36
N GLU A 9 -3.43 -16.75 -13.53
CA GLU A 9 -3.08 -15.38 -13.77
C GLU A 9 -3.93 -14.43 -12.98
N GLU A 10 -5.17 -14.79 -12.74
CA GLU A 10 -6.03 -13.92 -11.97
C GLU A 10 -5.53 -13.75 -10.56
N VAL A 11 -4.90 -14.75 -10.01
CA VAL A 11 -4.37 -14.64 -8.67
C VAL A 11 -3.35 -13.53 -8.57
N HIS A 12 -2.56 -13.35 -9.61
CA HIS A 12 -1.53 -12.30 -9.58
C HIS A 12 -2.13 -10.91 -9.54
N LEU A 13 -3.37 -10.75 -9.96
CA LEU A 13 -3.99 -9.44 -9.97
C LEU A 13 -4.59 -9.05 -8.65
N SER A 14 -4.54 -9.92 -7.65
CA SER A 14 -5.16 -9.66 -6.36
C SER A 14 -4.27 -8.88 -5.39
N GLU A 15 -3.04 -8.60 -5.76
CA GLU A 15 -2.11 -7.90 -4.87
C GLU A 15 -1.75 -6.55 -5.44
N ARG A 16 -1.63 -5.55 -4.55
CA ARG A 16 -1.33 -4.18 -4.96
C ARG A 16 -0.33 -3.57 -4.02
N LEU A 17 0.61 -2.83 -4.58
CA LEU A 17 1.56 -2.04 -3.79
C LEU A 17 1.03 -0.64 -3.62
N ILE A 18 1.24 -0.09 -2.43
CA ILE A 18 0.99 1.31 -2.15
C ILE A 18 2.36 1.96 -2.10
N VAL A 19 2.56 3.01 -2.89
CA VAL A 19 3.87 3.63 -3.01
C VAL A 19 3.85 5.07 -2.52
N ALA A 20 5.02 5.56 -2.17
CA ALA A 20 5.16 6.92 -1.66
C ALA A 20 4.89 7.94 -2.78
N PRO A 21 4.02 8.93 -2.53
CA PRO A 21 3.75 9.96 -3.54
C PRO A 21 4.92 10.94 -3.68
N GLN A 22 5.74 11.07 -2.63
CA GLN A 22 6.89 11.97 -2.63
C GLN A 22 7.93 11.40 -1.69
N ALA A 23 9.14 11.93 -1.78
CA ALA A 23 10.20 11.58 -0.84
C ALA A 23 9.97 12.30 0.49
N GLY A 24 10.37 11.69 1.58
CA GLY A 24 10.27 12.28 2.91
C GLY A 24 10.25 11.20 3.97
N VAL A 25 9.77 11.53 5.15
CA VAL A 25 9.71 10.60 6.27
C VAL A 25 8.30 10.00 6.34
N PHE A 26 8.24 8.68 6.32
CA PHE A 26 6.97 7.98 6.35
C PHE A 26 6.41 7.94 7.78
N ARG A 27 5.14 8.34 7.95
CA ARG A 27 4.41 8.22 9.21
C ARG A 27 3.18 7.37 8.95
N ALA A 28 3.10 6.21 9.58
CA ALA A 28 1.96 5.32 9.38
C ALA A 28 0.79 5.76 10.26
N ALA A 29 -0.42 5.63 9.72
CA ALA A 29 -1.66 5.95 10.44
C ALA A 29 -2.51 4.71 10.64
N VAL A 30 -2.03 3.53 10.26
CA VAL A 30 -2.78 2.29 10.42
C VAL A 30 -2.14 1.44 11.51
N PRO A 31 -2.93 0.62 12.20
CA PRO A 31 -2.39 -0.13 13.33
C PRO A 31 -1.50 -1.31 12.94
N GLY A 32 -1.56 -1.76 11.69
CA GLY A 32 -0.71 -2.85 11.27
C GLY A 32 -1.42 -3.82 10.36
N GLU A 33 -0.84 -5.02 10.27
CA GLU A 33 -1.28 -6.02 9.31
C GLU A 33 -2.63 -6.61 9.68
N GLY A 34 -3.32 -7.13 8.70
CA GLY A 34 -4.56 -7.86 8.90
C GLY A 34 -5.80 -7.01 8.91
N VAL A 35 -5.66 -5.68 8.88
CA VAL A 35 -6.83 -4.80 8.91
C VAL A 35 -7.37 -4.61 7.49
N THR A 36 -8.68 -4.36 7.41
CA THR A 36 -9.29 -3.99 6.14
C THR A 36 -9.03 -2.52 5.89
N ILE A 37 -8.55 -2.21 4.70
CA ILE A 37 -8.32 -0.85 4.25
C ILE A 37 -9.33 -0.57 3.15
N HIS A 38 -10.04 0.54 3.24
CA HIS A 38 -11.01 0.93 2.23
C HIS A 38 -10.39 1.88 1.24
N GLU A 39 -10.93 1.90 0.04
CA GLU A 39 -10.47 2.82 -0.99
C GLU A 39 -10.54 4.24 -0.46
N HIS A 40 -9.48 5.03 -0.70
CA HIS A 40 -9.33 6.42 -0.24
C HIS A 40 -9.06 6.56 1.25
N GLU A 41 -8.98 5.47 1.98
CA GLU A 41 -8.64 5.54 3.40
C GLU A 41 -7.19 5.98 3.55
N VAL A 42 -6.91 6.78 4.60
CA VAL A 42 -5.58 7.30 4.86
C VAL A 42 -4.73 6.20 5.50
N LEU A 43 -3.61 5.88 4.88
CA LEU A 43 -2.65 4.90 5.40
C LEU A 43 -1.55 5.57 6.18
N GLY A 44 -1.31 6.84 5.94
CA GLY A 44 -0.25 7.57 6.58
C GLY A 44 0.04 8.84 5.84
N ARG A 45 1.23 9.38 6.08
CA ARG A 45 1.66 10.58 5.38
C ARG A 45 3.17 10.55 5.20
N ILE A 46 3.63 11.34 4.24
CA ILE A 46 5.06 11.57 4.02
C ILE A 46 5.33 12.99 4.49
N GLU A 47 6.20 13.14 5.49
CA GLU A 47 6.54 14.45 6.07
C GLU A 47 7.81 14.98 5.45
N ARG A 48 7.79 16.26 5.10
CA ARG A 48 8.93 17.02 4.66
C ARG A 48 9.02 18.26 5.54
N THR A 49 10.10 19.04 5.37
CA THR A 49 10.35 20.18 6.24
C THR A 49 9.18 21.14 6.36
N TRP A 50 8.55 21.49 5.24
CA TRP A 50 7.50 22.50 5.23
C TRP A 50 6.15 21.99 4.78
N GLU A 51 6.03 20.70 4.48
CA GLU A 51 4.78 20.17 3.94
C GLU A 51 4.68 18.69 4.25
N SER A 52 3.48 18.15 4.07
CA SER A 52 3.29 16.71 4.16
C SER A 52 2.32 16.28 3.07
N PHE A 53 2.43 15.01 2.69
CA PHE A 53 1.60 14.43 1.64
C PHE A 53 0.87 13.24 2.22
N THR A 54 -0.45 13.26 2.14
CA THR A 54 -1.27 12.15 2.62
C THR A 54 -1.13 10.98 1.67
N VAL A 55 -0.97 9.78 2.26
CA VAL A 55 -0.95 8.53 1.50
C VAL A 55 -2.28 7.86 1.69
N THR A 56 -3.05 7.73 0.62
CA THR A 56 -4.35 7.06 0.66
C THR A 56 -4.29 5.79 -0.16
N SER A 57 -5.16 4.85 0.17
CA SER A 57 -5.22 3.60 -0.58
C SER A 57 -6.04 3.80 -1.85
N PRO A 58 -5.51 3.38 -3.01
CA PRO A 58 -6.30 3.41 -4.24
C PRO A 58 -7.27 2.22 -4.36
N HIS A 59 -7.24 1.30 -3.40
CA HIS A 59 -8.04 0.08 -3.47
C HIS A 59 -8.58 -0.30 -2.10
N THR A 60 -9.66 -1.05 -2.09
CA THR A 60 -10.15 -1.71 -0.89
C THR A 60 -9.53 -3.10 -0.81
N GLY A 61 -8.97 -3.45 0.34
CA GLY A 61 -8.35 -4.76 0.51
C GLY A 61 -7.86 -4.96 1.92
N THR A 62 -7.15 -6.04 2.14
CA THR A 62 -6.56 -6.35 3.43
C THR A 62 -5.11 -5.91 3.42
N LEU A 63 -4.70 -5.17 4.44
CA LEU A 63 -3.30 -4.77 4.59
C LEU A 63 -2.50 -6.01 4.98
N MET A 64 -1.59 -6.40 4.12
CA MET A 64 -0.80 -7.62 4.34
C MET A 64 0.53 -7.32 5.00
N GLY A 65 1.04 -6.11 4.83
CA GLY A 65 2.27 -5.73 5.49
C GLY A 65 2.69 -4.32 5.14
N LEU A 66 3.45 -3.71 6.06
CA LEU A 66 4.14 -2.48 5.79
C LEU A 66 5.53 -2.84 5.29
N LEU A 67 5.91 -2.22 4.19
CA LEU A 67 7.22 -2.45 3.56
C LEU A 67 8.21 -1.36 3.93
N ALA A 68 7.71 -0.25 4.46
CA ALA A 68 8.53 0.81 5.01
C ALA A 68 8.23 0.92 6.50
N THR A 69 9.25 1.21 7.28
CA THR A 69 9.13 1.36 8.73
C THR A 69 8.65 2.77 9.05
N PRO A 70 7.69 2.94 9.98
CA PRO A 70 7.32 4.29 10.41
C PRO A 70 8.55 5.04 10.91
N GLY A 71 8.73 6.26 10.41
CA GLY A 71 9.91 7.05 10.71
C GLY A 71 11.04 6.90 9.71
N GLU A 72 10.90 5.98 8.77
CA GLU A 72 11.91 5.75 7.74
C GLU A 72 11.86 6.85 6.69
N ARG A 73 13.03 7.25 6.19
CA ARG A 73 13.09 8.17 5.06
C ARG A 73 12.90 7.37 3.78
N VAL A 74 11.90 7.73 3.02
CA VAL A 74 11.53 7.00 1.80
C VAL A 74 11.74 7.88 0.58
N ARG A 75 11.82 7.24 -0.57
CA ARG A 75 11.94 7.93 -1.86
C ARG A 75 10.58 7.93 -2.54
N LYS A 76 10.41 8.85 -3.48
CA LYS A 76 9.20 8.85 -4.31
C LYS A 76 9.07 7.50 -5.00
N SER A 77 7.86 6.97 -5.00
CA SER A 77 7.50 5.68 -5.60
C SER A 77 8.05 4.46 -4.86
N GLN A 78 8.69 4.67 -3.71
CA GLN A 78 9.13 3.54 -2.90
C GLN A 78 7.91 2.81 -2.34
N PRO A 79 7.88 1.47 -2.36
CA PRO A 79 6.76 0.73 -1.77
C PRO A 79 6.68 0.96 -0.27
N LEU A 80 5.47 1.26 0.21
CA LEU A 80 5.20 1.51 1.63
C LEU A 80 4.44 0.37 2.27
N ALA A 81 3.56 -0.29 1.50
CA ALA A 81 2.68 -1.31 2.03
C ALA A 81 2.16 -2.13 0.87
N TRP A 82 1.56 -3.28 1.18
CA TRP A 82 0.88 -4.03 0.13
C TRP A 82 -0.44 -4.59 0.65
N LEU A 83 -1.38 -4.64 -0.26
CA LEU A 83 -2.74 -5.07 0.01
C LEU A 83 -3.04 -6.32 -0.79
N ARG A 84 -3.93 -7.15 -0.24
CA ARG A 84 -4.57 -8.23 -0.97
C ARG A 84 -6.01 -7.84 -1.21
N LEU A 85 -6.40 -7.78 -2.48
CA LEU A 85 -7.76 -7.43 -2.85
C LEU A 85 -8.70 -8.60 -2.59
N PRO A 86 -9.98 -8.33 -2.37
CA PRO A 86 -10.94 -9.43 -2.23
C PRO A 86 -11.03 -10.21 -3.54
N ALA A 87 -11.26 -11.48 -3.42
CA ALA A 87 -11.36 -12.38 -4.56
C ALA A 87 -12.67 -12.11 -5.34
#